data_2fc8de4f2fcb9448a368c18b2e6459f2
#
_entry.id   2fc8de4f2fcb9448a368c18b2e6459f2
#
_cell.length_a   1.000
_cell.length_b   1.000
_cell.length_c   1.000
_cell.angle_alpha   90.00
_cell.angle_beta   90.00
_cell.angle_gamma   90.00
#
_symmetry.space_group_name_H-M   'P 1'
#
loop_
_entity.id
_entity.type
_entity.pdbx_description
1 polymer ?
#
loop_
_entity_poly.entity_id
_entity_poly.type
_entity_poly.pdbx_seq_one_letter_code
_entity_poly.pdbx_strand_id
1 'polypeptide(L)'
;MNVTEKITHAAERKAFETMLDTIIKKSQTQDVGELFESLVNMVQKIHGSVWSPETFDTLRRISEDPDGKWAHYAQRLLRECDPYILKTFLTNAAYEGGFRGYQQAQKNAEKYGCNIPWLILMDPTSACNMHCTGCWAAEYGHKQSLTYDEMNRVLTEAKELGTHACLFTGGEPLIRKKDIIRLCEAHRDMAFHAFTNGTLIDEDFCKEMLRVGNFFVSISVEGFEDANDGRRGQGHFQKAMEAMDLMRKYRIPFG
;
A
#
# COMPACT_ATOMS: atom_id res chain seq x y z
N MET A 1 -6.36 24.00 -4.34
CA MET A 1 -7.77 23.75 -3.93
C MET A 1 -8.33 24.98 -3.25
N ASN A 2 -9.51 25.45 -3.68
CA ASN A 2 -10.27 26.50 -2.98
C ASN A 2 -10.98 25.92 -1.73
N VAL A 3 -11.63 26.79 -0.91
CA VAL A 3 -12.29 26.36 0.35
C VAL A 3 -13.41 25.37 0.12
N THR A 4 -14.24 25.59 -0.91
CA THR A 4 -15.36 24.70 -1.28
C THR A 4 -14.86 23.32 -1.66
N GLU A 5 -13.82 23.24 -2.50
CA GLU A 5 -13.20 21.97 -2.88
C GLU A 5 -12.63 21.19 -1.68
N LYS A 6 -12.03 21.90 -0.70
CA LYS A 6 -11.54 21.27 0.52
C LYS A 6 -12.67 20.68 1.38
N ILE A 7 -13.79 21.39 1.49
CA ILE A 7 -14.95 20.92 2.25
C ILE A 7 -15.58 19.70 1.56
N THR A 8 -15.78 19.76 0.25
CA THR A 8 -16.30 18.64 -0.54
C THR A 8 -15.42 17.40 -0.41
N HIS A 9 -14.11 17.58 -0.57
CA HIS A 9 -13.13 16.49 -0.41
C HIS A 9 -13.19 15.84 0.99
N ALA A 10 -13.24 16.64 2.04
CA ALA A 10 -13.32 16.12 3.39
C ALA A 10 -14.63 15.33 3.63
N ALA A 11 -15.75 15.80 3.08
CA ALA A 11 -17.05 15.12 3.19
C ALA A 11 -17.06 13.79 2.41
N GLU A 12 -16.57 13.78 1.17
CA GLU A 12 -16.49 12.57 0.34
C GLU A 12 -15.55 11.52 0.96
N ARG A 13 -14.36 11.94 1.41
CA ARG A 13 -13.42 11.07 2.12
C ARG A 13 -14.08 10.45 3.34
N LYS A 14 -14.78 11.24 4.15
CA LYS A 14 -15.48 10.75 5.35
C LYS A 14 -16.60 9.77 5.01
N ALA A 15 -17.34 10.01 3.92
CA ALA A 15 -18.35 9.08 3.44
C ALA A 15 -17.72 7.74 3.02
N PHE A 16 -16.60 7.77 2.31
CA PHE A 16 -15.86 6.57 1.91
C PHE A 16 -15.31 5.80 3.13
N GLU A 17 -14.73 6.48 4.10
CA GLU A 17 -14.27 5.88 5.36
C GLU A 17 -15.43 5.22 6.14
N THR A 18 -16.59 5.86 6.20
CA THR A 18 -17.78 5.31 6.87
C THR A 18 -18.32 4.06 6.17
N MET A 19 -18.25 4.04 4.85
CA MET A 19 -18.58 2.87 4.04
C MET A 19 -17.62 1.71 4.36
N LEU A 20 -16.32 1.96 4.38
CA LEU A 20 -15.32 0.94 4.74
C LEU A 20 -15.53 0.41 6.17
N ASP A 21 -15.79 1.29 7.14
CA ASP A 21 -16.11 0.88 8.53
C ASP A 21 -17.32 -0.07 8.57
N THR A 22 -18.34 0.22 7.75
CA THR A 22 -19.54 -0.62 7.65
C THR A 22 -19.21 -1.99 7.06
N ILE A 23 -18.43 -2.04 5.98
CA ILE A 23 -18.01 -3.28 5.32
C ILE A 23 -17.15 -4.13 6.26
N ILE A 24 -16.13 -3.54 6.87
CA ILE A 24 -15.24 -4.23 7.81
C ILE A 24 -16.04 -4.79 9.00
N LYS A 25 -16.99 -4.03 9.54
CA LYS A 25 -17.87 -4.49 10.63
C LYS A 25 -18.76 -5.66 10.19
N LYS A 26 -19.40 -5.54 9.04
CA LYS A 26 -20.31 -6.57 8.51
C LYS A 26 -19.59 -7.86 8.11
N SER A 27 -18.34 -7.76 7.62
CA SER A 27 -17.55 -8.93 7.22
C SER A 27 -17.26 -9.92 8.37
N GLN A 28 -17.44 -9.48 9.61
CA GLN A 28 -17.30 -10.36 10.77
C GLN A 28 -18.45 -11.39 10.90
N THR A 29 -19.62 -11.10 10.31
CA THR A 29 -20.86 -11.90 10.48
C THR A 29 -21.55 -12.26 9.18
N GLN A 30 -21.25 -11.58 8.06
CA GLN A 30 -21.88 -11.77 6.77
C GLN A 30 -20.89 -12.35 5.75
N ASP A 31 -21.46 -12.93 4.69
CA ASP A 31 -20.66 -13.39 3.55
C ASP A 31 -19.99 -12.21 2.83
N VAL A 32 -18.72 -12.40 2.47
CA VAL A 32 -17.92 -11.33 1.83
C VAL A 32 -18.35 -11.11 0.38
N GLY A 33 -18.89 -12.13 -0.31
CA GLY A 33 -19.39 -12.00 -1.68
C GLY A 33 -20.52 -10.98 -1.77
N GLU A 34 -21.54 -11.10 -0.90
CA GLU A 34 -22.68 -10.15 -0.84
C GLU A 34 -22.22 -8.72 -0.48
N LEU A 35 -21.26 -8.61 0.44
CA LEU A 35 -20.70 -7.32 0.83
C LEU A 35 -19.89 -6.70 -0.32
N PHE A 36 -19.15 -7.50 -1.06
CA PHE A 36 -18.34 -7.05 -2.18
C PHE A 36 -19.23 -6.60 -3.35
N GLU A 37 -20.28 -7.33 -3.67
CA GLU A 37 -21.27 -6.93 -4.67
C GLU A 37 -21.93 -5.59 -4.31
N SER A 38 -22.36 -5.45 -3.05
CA SER A 38 -22.93 -4.19 -2.54
C SER A 38 -21.94 -3.02 -2.67
N LEU A 39 -20.65 -3.25 -2.38
CA LEU A 39 -19.59 -2.26 -2.55
C LEU A 39 -19.40 -1.88 -4.02
N VAL A 40 -19.30 -2.86 -4.91
CA VAL A 40 -19.10 -2.63 -6.36
C VAL A 40 -20.27 -1.81 -6.92
N ASN A 41 -21.51 -2.17 -6.59
CA ASN A 41 -22.70 -1.46 -7.03
C ASN A 41 -22.75 -0.02 -6.51
N MET A 42 -22.34 0.21 -5.25
CA MET A 42 -22.27 1.55 -4.66
C MET A 42 -21.19 2.40 -5.33
N VAL A 43 -19.97 1.86 -5.49
CA VAL A 43 -18.85 2.57 -6.14
C VAL A 43 -19.20 2.89 -7.60
N GLN A 44 -19.82 1.97 -8.32
CA GLN A 44 -20.25 2.21 -9.69
C GLN A 44 -21.32 3.32 -9.78
N LYS A 45 -22.27 3.36 -8.84
CA LYS A 45 -23.30 4.39 -8.80
C LYS A 45 -22.73 5.79 -8.53
N ILE A 46 -21.72 5.88 -7.69
CA ILE A 46 -21.12 7.16 -7.27
C ILE A 46 -20.00 7.60 -8.24
N HIS A 47 -19.21 6.65 -8.73
CA HIS A 47 -17.96 6.90 -9.45
C HIS A 47 -17.86 6.18 -10.80
N GLY A 48 -18.97 5.69 -11.34
CA GLY A 48 -18.98 4.89 -12.58
C GLY A 48 -18.49 5.59 -13.84
N SER A 49 -18.34 6.92 -13.80
CA SER A 49 -17.73 7.70 -14.89
C SER A 49 -16.20 7.78 -14.84
N VAL A 50 -15.58 7.32 -13.74
CA VAL A 50 -14.11 7.44 -13.52
C VAL A 50 -13.38 6.18 -13.92
N TRP A 51 -13.95 5.02 -13.63
CA TRP A 51 -13.37 3.72 -13.98
C TRP A 51 -14.08 3.10 -15.18
N SER A 52 -13.34 2.32 -15.95
CA SER A 52 -13.89 1.65 -17.12
C SER A 52 -14.94 0.59 -16.72
N PRO A 53 -15.93 0.29 -17.59
CA PRO A 53 -16.89 -0.79 -17.35
C PRO A 53 -16.20 -2.14 -17.07
N GLU A 54 -15.10 -2.44 -17.74
CA GLU A 54 -14.35 -3.69 -17.58
C GLU A 54 -13.76 -3.82 -16.16
N THR A 55 -13.43 -2.71 -15.50
CA THR A 55 -12.98 -2.70 -14.11
C THR A 55 -14.10 -3.19 -13.19
N PHE A 56 -15.31 -2.67 -13.37
CA PHE A 56 -16.48 -3.11 -12.59
C PHE A 56 -16.87 -4.56 -12.88
N ASP A 57 -16.78 -5.01 -14.13
CA ASP A 57 -17.05 -6.40 -14.50
C ASP A 57 -16.02 -7.36 -13.88
N THR A 58 -14.77 -6.94 -13.78
CA THR A 58 -13.73 -7.71 -13.08
C THR A 58 -14.00 -7.83 -11.58
N LEU A 59 -14.42 -6.74 -10.95
CA LEU A 59 -14.80 -6.74 -9.53
C LEU A 59 -16.06 -7.60 -9.29
N ARG A 60 -17.06 -7.58 -10.17
CA ARG A 60 -18.25 -8.44 -10.06
C ARG A 60 -17.90 -9.92 -10.17
N ARG A 61 -17.01 -10.32 -11.09
CA ARG A 61 -16.58 -11.71 -11.18
C ARG A 61 -15.98 -12.24 -9.88
N ILE A 62 -15.35 -11.37 -9.07
CA ILE A 62 -14.86 -11.76 -7.73
C ILE A 62 -16.03 -11.98 -6.77
N SER A 63 -17.09 -11.17 -6.85
CA SER A 63 -18.27 -11.33 -5.98
C SER A 63 -19.15 -12.53 -6.36
N GLU A 64 -19.14 -12.92 -7.65
CA GLU A 64 -19.88 -14.06 -8.18
C GLU A 64 -19.22 -15.42 -7.88
N ASP A 65 -17.96 -15.42 -7.44
CA ASP A 65 -17.20 -16.62 -7.07
C ASP A 65 -16.80 -16.56 -5.57
N PRO A 66 -17.76 -16.77 -4.65
CA PRO A 66 -17.52 -16.67 -3.21
C PRO A 66 -16.53 -17.69 -2.67
N ASP A 67 -16.39 -18.84 -3.36
CA ASP A 67 -15.43 -19.89 -3.01
C ASP A 67 -14.07 -19.68 -3.72
N GLY A 68 -13.96 -18.64 -4.53
CA GLY A 68 -12.75 -18.33 -5.27
C GLY A 68 -11.62 -17.77 -4.40
N LYS A 69 -10.39 -17.94 -4.87
CA LYS A 69 -9.19 -17.49 -4.15
C LYS A 69 -9.22 -15.99 -3.76
N TRP A 70 -9.80 -15.15 -4.59
CA TRP A 70 -9.87 -13.71 -4.34
C TRP A 70 -10.91 -13.35 -3.28
N ALA A 71 -12.06 -14.03 -3.26
CA ALA A 71 -13.06 -13.87 -2.21
C ALA A 71 -12.51 -14.32 -0.86
N HIS A 72 -11.86 -15.49 -0.81
CA HIS A 72 -11.19 -15.97 0.41
C HIS A 72 -10.06 -15.02 0.86
N TYR A 73 -9.27 -14.48 -0.05
CA TYR A 73 -8.23 -13.50 0.28
C TYR A 73 -8.82 -12.22 0.87
N ALA A 74 -9.85 -11.66 0.22
CA ALA A 74 -10.54 -10.47 0.73
C ALA A 74 -11.17 -10.72 2.11
N GLN A 75 -11.81 -11.89 2.31
CA GLN A 75 -12.38 -12.29 3.60
C GLN A 75 -11.33 -12.36 4.70
N ARG A 76 -10.17 -12.96 4.41
CA ARG A 76 -9.06 -13.02 5.36
C ARG A 76 -8.54 -11.63 5.72
N LEU A 77 -8.31 -10.77 4.73
CA LEU A 77 -7.89 -9.39 5.00
C LEU A 77 -8.86 -8.66 5.91
N LEU A 78 -10.18 -8.75 5.62
CA LEU A 78 -11.21 -8.05 6.38
C LEU A 78 -11.38 -8.59 7.82
N ARG A 79 -11.08 -9.88 8.07
CA ARG A 79 -11.26 -10.53 9.38
C ARG A 79 -9.99 -10.58 10.21
N GLU A 80 -8.84 -10.81 9.57
CA GLU A 80 -7.57 -11.05 10.25
C GLU A 80 -6.76 -9.77 10.47
N CYS A 81 -6.87 -8.78 9.57
CA CYS A 81 -6.08 -7.56 9.68
C CYS A 81 -6.71 -6.51 10.61
N ASP A 82 -5.89 -5.57 11.06
CA ASP A 82 -6.33 -4.45 11.87
C ASP A 82 -7.25 -3.52 11.06
N PRO A 83 -8.47 -3.20 11.56
CA PRO A 83 -9.44 -2.39 10.84
C PRO A 83 -8.95 -0.98 10.49
N TYR A 84 -8.12 -0.37 11.34
CA TYR A 84 -7.60 0.98 11.11
C TYR A 84 -6.61 1.01 9.94
N ILE A 85 -5.67 0.03 9.90
CA ILE A 85 -4.73 -0.11 8.76
C ILE A 85 -5.49 -0.34 7.46
N LEU A 86 -6.44 -1.30 7.45
CA LEU A 86 -7.21 -1.60 6.25
C LEU A 86 -7.98 -0.38 5.75
N LYS A 87 -8.69 0.29 6.64
CA LYS A 87 -9.44 1.49 6.30
C LYS A 87 -8.54 2.59 5.77
N THR A 88 -7.47 2.92 6.48
CA THR A 88 -6.55 4.00 6.10
C THR A 88 -5.90 3.71 4.76
N PHE A 89 -5.38 2.50 4.58
CA PHE A 89 -4.73 2.11 3.33
C PHE A 89 -5.72 2.10 2.15
N LEU A 90 -6.89 1.50 2.31
CA LEU A 90 -7.91 1.45 1.25
C LEU A 90 -8.45 2.85 0.92
N THR A 91 -8.63 3.72 1.91
CA THR A 91 -9.01 5.12 1.67
C THR A 91 -7.95 5.83 0.83
N ASN A 92 -6.67 5.68 1.19
CA ASN A 92 -5.60 6.35 0.45
C ASN A 92 -5.37 5.73 -0.95
N ALA A 93 -5.39 4.41 -1.08
CA ALA A 93 -5.16 3.75 -2.36
C ALA A 93 -6.35 3.92 -3.32
N ALA A 94 -7.58 3.68 -2.84
CA ALA A 94 -8.76 3.69 -3.71
C ALA A 94 -9.37 5.08 -3.86
N TYR A 95 -9.63 5.80 -2.77
CA TYR A 95 -10.28 7.12 -2.87
C TYR A 95 -9.27 8.22 -3.25
N GLU A 96 -8.17 8.39 -2.50
CA GLU A 96 -7.20 9.47 -2.81
C GLU A 96 -6.43 9.20 -4.11
N GLY A 97 -5.90 7.98 -4.30
CA GLY A 97 -5.12 7.63 -5.48
C GLY A 97 -5.99 7.24 -6.67
N GLY A 98 -6.83 6.21 -6.51
CA GLY A 98 -7.57 5.58 -7.60
C GLY A 98 -8.75 6.40 -8.13
N PHE A 99 -9.33 7.29 -7.33
CA PHE A 99 -10.43 8.15 -7.78
C PHE A 99 -9.98 9.60 -7.94
N ARG A 100 -9.68 10.27 -6.85
CA ARG A 100 -9.40 11.71 -6.85
C ARG A 100 -8.07 12.05 -7.51
N GLY A 101 -7.03 11.34 -7.15
CA GLY A 101 -5.69 11.49 -7.73
C GLY A 101 -5.69 11.16 -9.22
N TYR A 102 -6.40 10.12 -9.63
CA TYR A 102 -6.56 9.78 -11.04
C TYR A 102 -7.19 10.92 -11.85
N GLN A 103 -8.27 11.55 -11.36
CA GLN A 103 -8.88 12.70 -12.02
C GLN A 103 -7.91 13.90 -12.11
N GLN A 104 -7.15 14.15 -11.03
CA GLN A 104 -6.15 15.21 -11.02
C GLN A 104 -5.00 14.90 -11.99
N ALA A 105 -4.55 13.65 -12.05
CA ALA A 105 -3.50 13.19 -12.97
C ALA A 105 -3.93 13.35 -14.43
N GLN A 106 -5.18 13.03 -14.78
CA GLN A 106 -5.71 13.25 -16.14
C GLN A 106 -5.67 14.75 -16.53
N LYS A 107 -6.16 15.63 -15.65
CA LYS A 107 -6.11 17.10 -15.91
C LYS A 107 -4.68 17.60 -16.07
N ASN A 108 -3.74 17.10 -15.26
CA ASN A 108 -2.34 17.48 -15.34
C ASN A 108 -1.66 16.86 -16.58
N ALA A 109 -2.04 15.66 -16.99
CA ALA A 109 -1.54 15.04 -18.23
C ALA A 109 -1.91 15.89 -19.45
N GLU A 110 -3.16 16.35 -19.54
CA GLU A 110 -3.60 17.28 -20.59
C GLU A 110 -2.84 18.62 -20.54
N LYS A 111 -2.72 19.19 -19.35
CA LYS A 111 -2.05 20.49 -19.13
C LYS A 111 -0.57 20.48 -19.52
N TYR A 112 0.14 19.41 -19.19
CA TYR A 112 1.60 19.30 -19.39
C TYR A 112 1.99 18.52 -20.65
N GLY A 113 1.02 17.89 -21.34
CA GLY A 113 1.26 17.09 -22.54
C GLY A 113 2.08 15.82 -22.26
N CYS A 114 2.00 15.25 -21.06
CA CYS A 114 2.74 14.05 -20.67
C CYS A 114 1.94 13.17 -19.73
N ASN A 115 2.32 11.88 -19.64
CA ASN A 115 1.72 10.97 -18.69
C ASN A 115 2.11 11.32 -17.25
N ILE A 116 1.14 11.31 -16.31
CA ILE A 116 1.39 11.44 -14.88
C ILE A 116 1.39 10.04 -14.27
N PRO A 117 2.46 9.64 -13.56
CA PRO A 117 2.54 8.33 -12.96
C PRO A 117 1.52 8.18 -11.84
N TRP A 118 0.90 7.01 -11.73
CA TRP A 118 -0.02 6.69 -10.63
C TRP A 118 0.71 6.30 -9.33
N LEU A 119 1.99 5.95 -9.45
CA LEU A 119 2.87 5.50 -8.37
C LEU A 119 4.28 6.02 -8.59
N ILE A 120 4.94 6.46 -7.52
CA ILE A 120 6.38 6.74 -7.48
C ILE A 120 7.09 5.52 -6.92
N LEU A 121 8.10 5.01 -7.64
CA LEU A 121 9.08 4.09 -7.10
C LEU A 121 10.28 4.90 -6.59
N MET A 122 10.67 4.69 -5.34
CA MET A 122 11.73 5.46 -4.69
C MET A 122 12.68 4.53 -3.94
N ASP A 123 13.97 4.76 -4.15
CA ASP A 123 15.06 4.09 -3.42
C ASP A 123 15.60 5.02 -2.33
N PRO A 124 15.15 4.89 -1.06
CA PRO A 124 15.63 5.75 0.03
C PRO A 124 17.13 5.63 0.27
N THR A 125 17.69 4.47 -0.04
CA THR A 125 19.11 4.18 0.08
C THR A 125 19.52 3.00 -0.79
N SER A 126 20.74 3.01 -1.30
CA SER A 126 21.38 1.83 -1.90
C SER A 126 22.01 0.89 -0.87
N ALA A 127 22.10 1.30 0.41
CA ALA A 127 22.62 0.45 1.47
C ALA A 127 21.70 -0.75 1.72
N CYS A 128 22.30 -1.91 1.91
CA CYS A 128 21.61 -3.14 2.29
C CYS A 128 22.39 -3.86 3.39
N ASN A 129 21.68 -4.49 4.31
CA ASN A 129 22.27 -5.31 5.36
C ASN A 129 22.46 -6.78 4.93
N MET A 130 22.25 -7.08 3.64
CA MET A 130 22.43 -8.41 3.04
C MET A 130 23.25 -8.35 1.76
N HIS A 131 23.75 -9.53 1.31
CA HIS A 131 24.54 -9.70 0.09
C HIS A 131 24.00 -10.87 -0.74
N CYS A 132 22.76 -10.74 -1.21
CA CYS A 132 22.05 -11.79 -1.94
C CYS A 132 22.71 -12.07 -3.30
N THR A 133 22.84 -13.34 -3.68
CA THR A 133 23.37 -13.75 -4.97
C THR A 133 22.46 -13.23 -6.11
N GLY A 134 23.05 -12.56 -7.10
CA GLY A 134 22.31 -11.99 -8.23
C GLY A 134 21.42 -10.81 -7.88
N CYS A 135 21.72 -10.08 -6.82
CA CYS A 135 21.01 -8.87 -6.45
C CYS A 135 21.37 -7.73 -7.41
N TRP A 136 20.37 -7.19 -8.11
CA TRP A 136 20.57 -6.09 -9.05
C TRP A 136 21.04 -4.80 -8.36
N ALA A 137 20.60 -4.57 -7.11
CA ALA A 137 20.97 -3.38 -6.35
C ALA A 137 22.43 -3.41 -5.84
N ALA A 138 23.07 -4.58 -5.80
CA ALA A 138 24.46 -4.71 -5.36
C ALA A 138 25.46 -4.00 -6.28
N GLU A 139 25.11 -3.82 -7.57
CA GLU A 139 25.96 -3.18 -8.57
C GLU A 139 26.09 -1.66 -8.35
N TYR A 140 25.15 -1.01 -7.67
CA TYR A 140 25.15 0.43 -7.42
C TYR A 140 26.00 0.85 -6.21
N GLY A 141 26.57 -0.11 -5.47
CA GLY A 141 27.27 0.13 -4.22
C GLY A 141 26.33 0.58 -3.09
N HIS A 142 26.82 0.63 -1.85
CA HIS A 142 25.98 0.84 -0.66
C HIS A 142 26.07 2.28 -0.08
N LYS A 143 26.41 3.29 -0.91
CA LYS A 143 26.77 4.63 -0.42
C LYS A 143 25.78 5.74 -0.76
N GLN A 144 24.82 5.46 -1.63
CA GLN A 144 23.85 6.48 -2.06
C GLN A 144 22.63 6.47 -1.14
N SER A 145 22.16 7.64 -0.76
CA SER A 145 20.94 7.81 0.03
C SER A 145 20.31 9.16 -0.25
N LEU A 146 18.99 9.17 -0.36
CA LEU A 146 18.21 10.40 -0.36
C LEU A 146 18.09 10.95 1.06
N THR A 147 18.12 12.25 1.22
CA THR A 147 17.75 12.89 2.48
C THR A 147 16.25 12.82 2.70
N TYR A 148 15.81 12.99 3.95
CA TYR A 148 14.38 13.09 4.25
C TYR A 148 13.71 14.23 3.45
N ASP A 149 14.36 15.38 3.36
CA ASP A 149 13.81 16.57 2.70
C ASP A 149 13.65 16.37 1.18
N GLU A 150 14.60 15.67 0.54
CA GLU A 150 14.48 15.30 -0.89
C GLU A 150 13.29 14.37 -1.11
N MET A 151 13.16 13.30 -0.31
CA MET A 151 12.04 12.37 -0.38
C MET A 151 10.70 13.09 -0.13
N ASN A 152 10.63 13.91 0.91
CA ASN A 152 9.44 14.69 1.27
C ASN A 152 9.02 15.66 0.14
N ARG A 153 9.99 16.33 -0.49
CA ARG A 153 9.74 17.21 -1.63
C ARG A 153 9.17 16.46 -2.82
N VAL A 154 9.78 15.33 -3.21
CA VAL A 154 9.28 14.49 -4.32
C VAL A 154 7.84 14.05 -4.07
N LEU A 155 7.52 13.59 -2.86
CA LEU A 155 6.16 13.17 -2.51
C LEU A 155 5.16 14.33 -2.50
N THR A 156 5.58 15.51 -2.07
CA THR A 156 4.74 16.72 -2.10
C THR A 156 4.41 17.12 -3.55
N GLU A 157 5.41 17.19 -4.42
CA GLU A 157 5.24 17.51 -5.84
C GLU A 157 4.41 16.41 -6.56
N ALA A 158 4.62 15.14 -6.24
CA ALA A 158 3.85 14.03 -6.79
C ALA A 158 2.35 14.16 -6.47
N LYS A 159 1.99 14.53 -5.22
CA LYS A 159 0.59 14.77 -4.83
C LYS A 159 -0.06 15.92 -5.60
N GLU A 160 0.68 16.99 -5.86
CA GLU A 160 0.18 18.11 -6.69
C GLU A 160 -0.16 17.65 -8.12
N LEU A 161 0.54 16.64 -8.61
CA LEU A 161 0.26 16.03 -9.91
C LEU A 161 -0.90 15.02 -9.88
N GLY A 162 -1.27 14.49 -8.72
CA GLY A 162 -2.33 13.51 -8.54
C GLY A 162 -1.82 12.10 -8.15
N THR A 163 -0.53 11.94 -7.88
CA THR A 163 0.06 10.67 -7.45
C THR A 163 -0.04 10.52 -5.94
N HIS A 164 -0.78 9.51 -5.47
CA HIS A 164 -1.00 9.24 -4.04
C HIS A 164 -0.48 7.86 -3.60
N ALA A 165 0.45 7.27 -4.35
CA ALA A 165 1.08 6.01 -4.02
C ALA A 165 2.60 6.10 -4.14
N CYS A 166 3.33 5.50 -3.20
CA CYS A 166 4.78 5.38 -3.25
C CYS A 166 5.22 3.98 -2.84
N LEU A 167 6.11 3.40 -3.66
CA LEU A 167 6.75 2.12 -3.41
C LEU A 167 8.22 2.34 -3.08
N PHE A 168 8.64 1.94 -1.91
CA PHE A 168 10.05 1.95 -1.51
C PHE A 168 10.75 0.64 -1.89
N THR A 169 11.93 0.77 -2.48
CA THR A 169 12.83 -0.33 -2.83
C THR A 169 14.29 0.12 -2.67
N GLY A 170 15.22 -0.31 -3.50
CA GLY A 170 16.63 0.07 -3.44
C GLY A 170 17.52 -1.03 -2.90
N GLY A 171 18.37 -0.75 -1.93
CA GLY A 171 19.07 -1.76 -1.14
C GLY A 171 18.10 -2.44 -0.17
N GLU A 172 18.12 -2.05 1.11
CA GLU A 172 17.07 -2.41 2.06
C GLU A 172 16.40 -1.11 2.56
N PRO A 173 15.14 -0.83 2.16
CA PRO A 173 14.49 0.43 2.51
C PRO A 173 14.29 0.59 4.02
N LEU A 174 14.14 -0.50 4.78
CA LEU A 174 13.95 -0.43 6.23
C LEU A 174 15.21 -0.04 7.02
N ILE A 175 16.38 0.09 6.39
CA ILE A 175 17.51 0.82 6.97
C ILE A 175 17.10 2.28 7.28
N ARG A 176 16.19 2.82 6.47
CA ARG A 176 15.62 4.18 6.61
C ARG A 176 14.22 4.16 7.23
N LYS A 177 13.84 3.11 7.99
CA LYS A 177 12.48 2.95 8.53
C LYS A 177 11.98 4.15 9.35
N LYS A 178 12.87 4.87 10.05
CA LYS A 178 12.49 6.09 10.79
C LYS A 178 12.06 7.22 9.85
N ASP A 179 12.77 7.44 8.77
CA ASP A 179 12.40 8.47 7.78
C ASP A 179 11.14 8.07 7.01
N ILE A 180 11.00 6.78 6.66
CA ILE A 180 9.79 6.26 6.01
C ILE A 180 8.56 6.51 6.90
N ILE A 181 8.62 6.21 8.20
CA ILE A 181 7.50 6.48 9.13
C ILE A 181 7.20 7.99 9.20
N ARG A 182 8.22 8.85 9.24
CA ARG A 182 8.04 10.32 9.20
C ARG A 182 7.37 10.78 7.90
N LEU A 183 7.71 10.17 6.75
CA LEU A 183 7.04 10.44 5.48
C LEU A 183 5.57 9.98 5.50
N CYS A 184 5.28 8.81 6.07
CA CYS A 184 3.91 8.33 6.24
C CYS A 184 3.07 9.29 7.11
N GLU A 185 3.67 9.89 8.14
CA GLU A 185 3.02 10.92 8.98
C GLU A 185 2.79 12.23 8.22
N ALA A 186 3.77 12.69 7.45
CA ALA A 186 3.69 13.93 6.69
C ALA A 186 2.69 13.84 5.53
N HIS A 187 2.49 12.64 4.99
CA HIS A 187 1.65 12.37 3.82
C HIS A 187 0.54 11.36 4.15
N ARG A 188 -0.34 11.69 5.10
CA ARG A 188 -1.42 10.80 5.58
C ARG A 188 -2.48 10.46 4.53
N ASP A 189 -2.48 11.16 3.42
CA ASP A 189 -3.33 10.98 2.25
C ASP A 189 -2.66 10.16 1.12
N MET A 190 -1.50 9.56 1.39
CA MET A 190 -0.79 8.65 0.47
C MET A 190 -0.79 7.22 0.99
N ALA A 191 -0.76 6.26 0.07
CA ALA A 191 -0.51 4.85 0.36
C ALA A 191 0.97 4.54 0.13
N PHE A 192 1.61 3.93 1.12
CA PHE A 192 3.02 3.55 1.06
C PHE A 192 3.18 2.04 1.10
N HIS A 193 4.11 1.54 0.29
CA HIS A 193 4.48 0.15 0.26
C HIS A 193 6.00 0.02 0.21
N ALA A 194 6.57 -1.06 0.74
CA ALA A 194 7.98 -1.37 0.56
C ALA A 194 8.21 -2.84 0.23
N PHE A 195 9.15 -3.11 -0.67
CA PHE A 195 9.76 -4.43 -0.77
C PHE A 195 10.93 -4.50 0.20
N THR A 196 10.92 -5.48 1.08
CA THR A 196 11.94 -5.63 2.13
C THR A 196 12.42 -7.08 2.26
N ASN A 197 13.64 -7.26 2.71
CA ASN A 197 14.13 -8.57 3.13
C ASN A 197 13.53 -9.04 4.48
N GLY A 198 12.80 -8.19 5.18
CA GLY A 198 12.09 -8.50 6.42
C GLY A 198 12.94 -8.51 7.69
N THR A 199 14.27 -8.55 7.58
CA THR A 199 15.18 -8.75 8.74
C THR A 199 15.21 -7.59 9.73
N LEU A 200 14.67 -6.42 9.36
CA LEU A 200 14.62 -5.20 10.19
C LEU A 200 13.22 -4.92 10.74
N ILE A 201 12.27 -5.85 10.55
CA ILE A 201 10.94 -5.79 11.14
C ILE A 201 11.04 -6.23 12.60
N ASP A 202 10.74 -5.32 13.52
CA ASP A 202 10.70 -5.53 14.96
C ASP A 202 9.36 -5.06 15.55
N GLU A 203 9.12 -5.33 16.83
CA GLU A 203 7.86 -4.96 17.50
C GLU A 203 7.60 -3.45 17.48
N ASP A 204 8.64 -2.63 17.64
CA ASP A 204 8.47 -1.18 17.65
C ASP A 204 8.12 -0.67 16.26
N PHE A 205 8.67 -1.26 15.20
CA PHE A 205 8.29 -0.94 13.83
C PHE A 205 6.85 -1.37 13.52
N CYS A 206 6.40 -2.54 14.00
CA CYS A 206 5.00 -2.95 13.88
C CYS A 206 4.04 -1.97 14.57
N LYS A 207 4.39 -1.47 15.76
CA LYS A 207 3.60 -0.45 16.46
C LYS A 207 3.54 0.87 15.66
N GLU A 208 4.65 1.29 15.07
CA GLU A 208 4.69 2.46 14.21
C GLU A 208 3.86 2.29 12.94
N MET A 209 3.91 1.12 12.29
CA MET A 209 3.06 0.81 11.14
C MET A 209 1.56 0.90 11.51
N LEU A 210 1.15 0.36 12.66
CA LEU A 210 -0.21 0.49 13.18
C LEU A 210 -0.57 1.97 13.44
N ARG A 211 0.33 2.74 14.00
CA ARG A 211 0.12 4.14 14.33
C ARG A 211 -0.09 5.02 13.08
N VAL A 212 0.70 4.82 12.04
CA VAL A 212 0.55 5.59 10.79
C VAL A 212 -0.59 5.08 9.92
N GLY A 213 -0.80 3.77 9.84
CA GLY A 213 -1.92 3.11 9.17
C GLY A 213 -1.88 3.10 7.64
N ASN A 214 -0.98 3.84 7.01
CA ASN A 214 -0.90 4.00 5.57
C ASN A 214 0.35 3.34 4.94
N PHE A 215 1.01 2.44 5.67
CA PHE A 215 2.20 1.74 5.22
C PHE A 215 2.08 0.24 5.41
N PHE A 216 2.45 -0.53 4.40
CA PHE A 216 2.60 -1.99 4.48
C PHE A 216 3.81 -2.47 3.68
N VAL A 217 4.17 -3.74 3.81
CA VAL A 217 5.36 -4.32 3.19
C VAL A 217 5.06 -5.62 2.46
N SER A 218 5.89 -5.94 1.46
CA SER A 218 6.04 -7.29 0.91
C SER A 218 7.40 -7.83 1.28
N ILE A 219 7.41 -9.01 1.93
CA ILE A 219 8.62 -9.67 2.42
C ILE A 219 9.15 -10.58 1.32
N SER A 220 10.40 -10.38 0.96
CA SER A 220 11.05 -11.13 -0.12
C SER A 220 11.42 -12.55 0.32
N VAL A 221 10.86 -13.56 -0.34
CA VAL A 221 11.13 -15.00 -0.13
C VAL A 221 11.33 -15.69 -1.47
N GLU A 222 12.30 -16.60 -1.56
CA GLU A 222 12.65 -17.29 -2.81
C GLU A 222 12.12 -18.74 -2.87
N GLY A 223 11.28 -19.15 -1.93
CA GLY A 223 10.78 -20.50 -1.78
C GLY A 223 11.02 -21.04 -0.37
N PHE A 224 11.25 -22.35 -0.24
CA PHE A 224 11.60 -22.96 1.05
C PHE A 224 13.04 -22.68 1.46
N GLU A 225 13.39 -23.03 2.69
CA GLU A 225 14.62 -22.64 3.39
C GLU A 225 15.89 -22.82 2.54
N ASP A 226 16.10 -24.01 1.95
CA ASP A 226 17.32 -24.30 1.17
C ASP A 226 17.47 -23.35 -0.04
N ALA A 227 16.39 -23.14 -0.80
CA ALA A 227 16.39 -22.27 -1.97
C ALA A 227 16.53 -20.80 -1.56
N ASN A 228 15.84 -20.42 -0.50
CA ASN A 228 15.88 -19.05 0.02
C ASN A 228 17.26 -18.69 0.57
N ASP A 229 17.80 -19.53 1.44
CA ASP A 229 19.09 -19.29 2.09
C ASP A 229 20.27 -19.44 1.13
N GLY A 230 20.14 -20.30 0.12
CA GLY A 230 21.10 -20.42 -0.96
C GLY A 230 21.29 -19.13 -1.77
N ARG A 231 20.23 -18.33 -1.92
CA ARG A 231 20.29 -17.03 -2.62
C ARG A 231 20.53 -15.85 -1.69
N ARG A 232 19.84 -15.83 -0.53
CA ARG A 232 19.80 -14.66 0.36
C ARG A 232 20.79 -14.70 1.50
N GLY A 233 21.35 -15.86 1.77
CA GLY A 233 22.28 -16.12 2.87
C GLY A 233 21.66 -16.91 4.00
N GLN A 234 22.50 -17.71 4.66
CA GLN A 234 22.11 -18.65 5.70
C GLN A 234 21.31 -17.98 6.83
N GLY A 235 20.17 -18.58 7.18
CA GLY A 235 19.28 -18.14 8.25
C GLY A 235 18.33 -16.98 7.87
N HIS A 236 18.32 -16.54 6.59
CA HIS A 236 17.38 -15.52 6.15
C HIS A 236 15.94 -16.02 6.18
N PHE A 237 15.70 -17.28 5.77
CA PHE A 237 14.33 -17.85 5.76
C PHE A 237 13.69 -17.78 7.14
N GLN A 238 14.43 -18.21 8.17
CA GLN A 238 13.96 -18.17 9.55
C GLN A 238 13.59 -16.73 9.99
N LYS A 239 14.43 -15.73 9.68
CA LYS A 239 14.15 -14.32 9.99
C LYS A 239 12.92 -13.77 9.26
N ALA A 240 12.75 -14.17 7.99
CA ALA A 240 11.57 -13.78 7.23
C ALA A 240 10.29 -14.38 7.83
N MET A 241 10.32 -15.64 8.26
CA MET A 241 9.19 -16.29 8.94
C MET A 241 8.87 -15.62 10.29
N GLU A 242 9.88 -15.29 11.08
CA GLU A 242 9.73 -14.55 12.34
C GLU A 242 9.08 -13.17 12.12
N ALA A 243 9.50 -12.45 11.07
CA ALA A 243 8.90 -11.18 10.69
C ALA A 243 7.43 -11.33 10.29
N MET A 244 7.09 -12.36 9.50
CA MET A 244 5.70 -12.66 9.11
C MET A 244 4.84 -13.02 10.33
N ASP A 245 5.37 -13.80 11.28
CA ASP A 245 4.65 -14.16 12.51
C ASP A 245 4.44 -12.95 13.41
N LEU A 246 5.43 -12.05 13.47
CA LEU A 246 5.30 -10.79 14.19
C LEU A 246 4.21 -9.90 13.57
N MET A 247 4.18 -9.78 12.24
CA MET A 247 3.15 -9.01 11.56
C MET A 247 1.74 -9.60 11.74
N ARG A 248 1.60 -10.95 11.74
CA ARG A 248 0.34 -11.64 12.09
C ARG A 248 -0.08 -11.32 13.53
N LYS A 249 0.86 -11.39 14.49
CA LYS A 249 0.60 -11.04 15.90
C LYS A 249 0.01 -9.63 16.04
N TYR A 250 0.52 -8.68 15.26
CA TYR A 250 0.05 -7.29 15.24
C TYR A 250 -1.10 -7.04 14.25
N ARG A 251 -1.58 -8.08 13.56
CA ARG A 251 -2.66 -7.99 12.57
C ARG A 251 -2.38 -7.01 11.43
N ILE A 252 -1.12 -6.87 11.04
CA ILE A 252 -0.67 -6.01 9.95
C ILE A 252 -0.70 -6.82 8.65
N PRO A 253 -1.36 -6.34 7.56
CA PRO A 253 -1.30 -6.99 6.27
C PRO A 253 0.11 -6.94 5.67
N PHE A 254 0.51 -8.01 5.02
CA PHE A 254 1.78 -8.11 4.29
C PHE A 254 1.66 -9.01 3.05
N GLY A 255 2.54 -8.83 2.06
CA GLY A 255 2.69 -9.65 0.87
C GLY A 255 3.98 -10.45 0.87
#